data_2f7b917e320db8a9e71f7a68c0cfdb3d
#
_entry.id   2f7b917e320db8a9e71f7a68c0cfdb3d
#
_cell.length_a   1.000
_cell.length_b   1.000
_cell.length_c   1.000
_cell.angle_alpha   90.00
_cell.angle_beta   90.00
_cell.angle_gamma   90.00
#
_symmetry.space_group_name_H-M   'P 1'
#
loop_
_entity.id
_entity.type
_entity.pdbx_description
1 polymer ?
#
loop_
_entity_poly.entity_id
_entity_poly.type
_entity_poly.pdbx_seq_one_letter_code
_entity_poly.pdbx_strand_id
1 'polypeptide(L)'
;MQPCTPSRGFTLIELLVVLAIVGTLLAVALPRYSSSISRAEEAVLQQNLRATREAIDQFRGDLGRYPINLQELVMRRYLRDIPVDPLTRSNRTWLAQPAAEGGIRDIRSGAPGRGSDGRPYVSW
;
A
#
# COMPACT_ATOMS: atom_id res chain seq x y z
N MET A 1 54.29 10.87 38.59
CA MET A 1 54.00 9.73 37.67
C MET A 1 52.49 9.59 37.47
N GLN A 2 52.01 9.85 36.27
CA GLN A 2 50.60 9.57 35.95
C GLN A 2 50.50 8.11 35.54
N PRO A 3 49.49 7.36 36.05
CA PRO A 3 49.31 5.98 35.60
C PRO A 3 48.81 5.97 34.15
N CYS A 4 49.54 5.34 33.25
CA CYS A 4 49.09 5.04 31.93
C CYS A 4 47.87 4.09 32.03
N THR A 5 46.70 4.60 31.78
CA THR A 5 45.51 3.76 31.59
C THR A 5 45.66 3.01 30.27
N PRO A 6 45.64 1.67 30.26
CA PRO A 6 45.70 0.89 29.00
C PRO A 6 44.45 1.22 28.17
N SER A 7 44.66 1.79 26.98
CA SER A 7 43.55 1.96 26.02
C SER A 7 43.16 0.57 25.51
N ARG A 8 41.94 0.12 25.84
CA ARG A 8 41.38 -1.12 25.36
C ARG A 8 40.79 -0.84 23.99
N GLY A 9 41.40 -1.38 22.94
CA GLY A 9 40.89 -1.40 21.58
C GLY A 9 40.21 -2.73 21.27
N PHE A 10 39.40 -2.72 20.22
CA PHE A 10 38.78 -3.93 19.68
C PHE A 10 39.79 -4.79 18.96
N THR A 11 39.64 -6.13 19.05
CA THR A 11 40.39 -7.07 18.24
C THR A 11 39.73 -7.23 16.88
N LEU A 12 40.52 -7.65 15.85
CA LEU A 12 40.00 -7.93 14.51
C LEU A 12 38.95 -9.05 14.54
N ILE A 13 39.17 -10.08 15.34
CA ILE A 13 38.25 -11.21 15.46
C ILE A 13 36.94 -10.78 16.12
N GLU A 14 36.98 -9.87 17.09
CA GLU A 14 35.79 -9.33 17.75
C GLU A 14 34.94 -8.56 16.76
N LEU A 15 35.54 -7.74 15.89
CA LEU A 15 34.84 -7.03 14.82
C LEU A 15 34.22 -7.99 13.80
N LEU A 16 34.96 -9.02 13.39
CA LEU A 16 34.49 -10.05 12.46
C LEU A 16 33.27 -10.81 13.01
N VAL A 17 33.29 -11.19 14.28
CA VAL A 17 32.20 -11.89 14.95
C VAL A 17 30.97 -11.01 15.05
N VAL A 18 31.14 -9.75 15.41
CA VAL A 18 30.01 -8.79 15.47
C VAL A 18 29.38 -8.60 14.11
N LEU A 19 30.17 -8.40 13.05
CA LEU A 19 29.67 -8.28 11.68
C LEU A 19 28.96 -9.55 11.20
N ALA A 20 29.48 -10.73 11.56
CA ALA A 20 28.84 -12.00 11.24
C ALA A 20 27.46 -12.14 11.92
N ILE A 21 27.34 -11.76 13.19
CA ILE A 21 26.08 -11.79 13.93
C ILE A 21 25.07 -10.79 13.32
N VAL A 22 25.49 -9.55 13.09
CA VAL A 22 24.64 -8.52 12.48
C VAL A 22 24.19 -8.95 11.10
N GLY A 23 25.09 -9.48 10.26
CA GLY A 23 24.76 -9.99 8.93
C GLY A 23 23.74 -11.12 8.97
N THR A 24 23.87 -12.06 9.90
CA THR A 24 22.92 -13.17 10.08
C THR A 24 21.55 -12.67 10.51
N LEU A 25 21.48 -11.73 11.45
CA LEU A 25 20.21 -11.14 11.91
C LEU A 25 19.52 -10.36 10.78
N LEU A 26 20.28 -9.57 10.01
CA LEU A 26 19.75 -8.85 8.87
C LEU A 26 19.21 -9.77 7.76
N ALA A 27 19.90 -10.88 7.50
CA ALA A 27 19.48 -11.86 6.50
C ALA A 27 18.11 -12.48 6.81
N VAL A 28 17.75 -12.59 8.08
CA VAL A 28 16.42 -13.07 8.51
C VAL A 28 15.39 -11.94 8.58
N ALA A 29 15.81 -10.76 9.01
CA ALA A 29 14.91 -9.64 9.24
C ALA A 29 14.42 -8.97 7.93
N LEU A 30 15.29 -8.78 6.95
CA LEU A 30 14.99 -8.07 5.71
C LEU A 30 13.84 -8.70 4.89
N PRO A 31 13.84 -10.02 4.59
CA PRO A 31 12.74 -10.61 3.81
C PRO A 31 11.39 -10.57 4.54
N ARG A 32 11.38 -10.64 5.86
CA ARG A 32 10.15 -10.50 6.64
C ARG A 32 9.60 -9.09 6.62
N TYR A 33 10.47 -8.11 6.64
CA TYR A 33 10.08 -6.69 6.60
C TYR A 33 9.42 -6.32 5.27
N SER A 34 10.00 -6.71 4.14
CA SER A 34 9.45 -6.43 2.82
C SER A 34 8.07 -7.09 2.60
N SER A 35 7.89 -8.33 3.06
CA SER A 35 6.59 -9.00 2.95
C SER A 35 5.51 -8.36 3.82
N SER A 36 5.88 -7.82 4.98
CA SER A 36 4.95 -7.13 5.87
C SER A 36 4.47 -5.80 5.28
N ILE A 37 5.36 -5.05 4.63
CA ILE A 37 4.99 -3.81 3.92
C ILE A 37 4.01 -4.11 2.79
N SER A 38 4.30 -5.10 1.95
CA SER A 38 3.43 -5.47 0.83
C SER A 38 2.02 -5.86 1.31
N ARG A 39 1.90 -6.62 2.38
CA ARG A 39 0.60 -6.98 2.97
C ARG A 39 -0.14 -5.76 3.52
N ALA A 40 0.57 -4.82 4.14
CA ALA A 40 -0.04 -3.58 4.63
C ALA A 40 -0.57 -2.72 3.47
N GLU A 41 0.19 -2.58 2.40
CA GLU A 41 -0.24 -1.87 1.19
C GLU A 41 -1.47 -2.54 0.55
N GLU A 42 -1.50 -3.86 0.46
CA GLU A 42 -2.66 -4.61 -0.05
C GLU A 42 -3.91 -4.39 0.83
N ALA A 43 -3.75 -4.37 2.15
CA ALA A 43 -4.86 -4.10 3.06
C ALA A 43 -5.43 -2.68 2.88
N VAL A 44 -4.56 -1.68 2.70
CA VAL A 44 -4.97 -0.30 2.41
C VAL A 44 -5.67 -0.22 1.05
N LEU A 45 -5.16 -0.90 0.02
CA LEU A 45 -5.78 -0.97 -1.28
C LEU A 45 -7.20 -1.54 -1.21
N GLN A 46 -7.39 -2.66 -0.52
CA GLN A 46 -8.71 -3.28 -0.34
C GLN A 46 -9.67 -2.35 0.39
N GLN A 47 -9.20 -1.66 1.42
CA GLN A 47 -10.02 -0.69 2.15
C GLN A 47 -10.42 0.49 1.28
N ASN A 48 -9.50 1.03 0.49
CA ASN A 48 -9.78 2.12 -0.45
C ASN A 48 -10.79 1.71 -1.54
N LEU A 49 -10.65 0.51 -2.09
CA LEU A 49 -11.60 -0.06 -3.05
C LEU A 49 -12.99 -0.20 -2.43
N ARG A 50 -13.06 -0.77 -1.23
CA ARG A 50 -14.33 -0.94 -0.50
C ARG A 50 -15.01 0.38 -0.22
N ALA A 51 -14.29 1.34 0.34
CA ALA A 51 -14.84 2.67 0.66
C ALA A 51 -15.35 3.39 -0.58
N THR A 52 -14.65 3.30 -1.70
CA THR A 52 -15.07 3.93 -2.95
C THR A 52 -16.28 3.22 -3.55
N ARG A 53 -16.33 1.90 -3.51
CA ARG A 53 -17.49 1.12 -3.96
C ARG A 53 -18.74 1.41 -3.14
N GLU A 54 -18.60 1.50 -1.82
CA GLU A 54 -19.69 1.91 -0.92
C GLU A 54 -20.19 3.31 -1.25
N ALA A 55 -19.29 4.26 -1.54
CA ALA A 55 -19.65 5.60 -1.96
C ALA A 55 -20.42 5.62 -3.29
N ILE A 56 -20.02 4.81 -4.25
CA ILE A 56 -20.73 4.64 -5.54
C ILE A 56 -22.13 4.07 -5.30
N ASP A 57 -22.26 3.04 -4.48
CA ASP A 57 -23.54 2.40 -4.17
C ASP A 57 -24.47 3.36 -3.45
N GLN A 58 -23.95 4.14 -2.50
CA GLN A 58 -24.73 5.15 -1.77
C GLN A 58 -25.19 6.28 -2.69
N PHE A 59 -24.30 6.76 -3.57
CA PHE A 59 -24.65 7.76 -4.59
C PHE A 59 -25.78 7.25 -5.49
N ARG A 60 -25.69 6.02 -5.96
CA ARG A 60 -26.74 5.40 -6.78
C ARG A 60 -28.05 5.27 -6.01
N GLY A 61 -27.98 4.86 -4.76
CA GLY A 61 -29.18 4.76 -3.90
C GLY A 61 -29.90 6.08 -3.71
N ASP A 62 -29.15 7.17 -3.56
CA ASP A 62 -29.70 8.50 -3.31
C ASP A 62 -30.17 9.21 -4.59
N LEU A 63 -29.44 9.07 -5.69
CA LEU A 63 -29.68 9.84 -6.92
C LEU A 63 -30.29 9.01 -8.06
N GLY A 64 -30.40 7.68 -7.91
CA GLY A 64 -30.98 6.78 -8.92
C GLY A 64 -30.11 6.58 -10.17
N ARG A 65 -28.90 7.12 -10.19
CA ARG A 65 -27.93 7.00 -11.28
C ARG A 65 -26.53 6.78 -10.75
N TYR A 66 -25.62 6.30 -11.57
CA TYR A 66 -24.21 6.22 -11.23
C TYR A 66 -23.50 7.58 -11.35
N PRO A 67 -22.42 7.81 -10.59
CA PRO A 67 -21.60 9.02 -10.75
C PRO A 67 -20.91 9.02 -12.11
N ILE A 68 -20.74 10.20 -12.69
CA ILE A 68 -20.08 10.35 -13.99
C ILE A 68 -18.58 10.02 -13.87
N ASN A 69 -17.97 10.39 -12.75
CA ASN A 69 -16.58 10.16 -12.43
C ASN A 69 -16.38 10.14 -10.89
N LEU A 70 -15.19 9.79 -10.45
CA LEU A 70 -14.88 9.78 -9.02
C LEU A 70 -14.88 11.18 -8.40
N GLN A 71 -14.62 12.21 -9.20
CA GLN A 71 -14.66 13.60 -8.75
C GLN A 71 -16.06 14.02 -8.33
N GLU A 72 -17.10 13.51 -8.98
CA GLU A 72 -18.48 13.78 -8.59
C GLU A 72 -18.81 13.26 -7.18
N LEU A 73 -18.24 12.12 -6.80
CA LEU A 73 -18.37 11.58 -5.44
C LEU A 73 -17.77 12.52 -4.39
N VAL A 74 -16.64 13.14 -4.71
CA VAL A 74 -15.99 14.13 -3.83
C VAL A 74 -16.83 15.44 -3.79
N MET A 75 -17.25 15.94 -4.92
CA MET A 75 -18.06 17.17 -5.00
C MET A 75 -19.39 17.05 -4.26
N ARG A 76 -20.00 15.88 -4.30
CA ARG A 76 -21.26 15.58 -3.60
C ARG A 76 -21.09 15.06 -2.18
N ARG A 77 -19.85 15.03 -1.69
CA ARG A 77 -19.48 14.63 -0.33
C ARG A 77 -19.76 13.17 0.04
N TYR A 78 -19.79 12.28 -0.94
CA TYR A 78 -19.81 10.84 -0.70
C TYR A 78 -18.42 10.30 -0.38
N LEU A 79 -17.39 10.95 -0.89
CA LEU A 79 -16.00 10.77 -0.51
C LEU A 79 -15.41 12.11 -0.06
N ARG A 80 -14.48 12.05 0.88
CA ARG A 80 -13.72 13.25 1.29
C ARG A 80 -12.75 13.66 0.19
N ASP A 81 -11.99 12.67 -0.32
CA ASP A 81 -11.07 12.81 -1.43
C ASP A 81 -11.01 11.50 -2.22
N ILE A 82 -10.52 11.57 -3.46
CA ILE A 82 -10.21 10.36 -4.22
C ILE A 82 -9.05 9.68 -3.51
N PRO A 83 -9.19 8.41 -3.09
CA PRO A 83 -8.14 7.72 -2.36
C PRO A 83 -6.91 7.52 -3.25
N VAL A 84 -5.74 7.53 -2.62
CA VAL A 84 -4.47 7.22 -3.27
C VAL A 84 -4.30 5.70 -3.30
N ASP A 85 -4.01 5.14 -4.47
CA ASP A 85 -3.61 3.76 -4.60
C ASP A 85 -2.23 3.58 -3.95
N PRO A 86 -2.09 2.77 -2.90
CA PRO A 86 -0.82 2.62 -2.18
C PRO A 86 0.26 1.95 -3.04
N LEU A 87 -0.11 1.19 -4.06
CA LEU A 87 0.82 0.47 -4.93
C LEU A 87 1.39 1.37 -6.03
N THR A 88 0.57 2.24 -6.61
CA THR A 88 0.99 3.19 -7.64
C THR A 88 1.37 4.55 -7.05
N ARG A 89 0.99 4.80 -5.79
CA ARG A 89 1.14 6.08 -5.08
C ARG A 89 0.49 7.25 -5.81
N SER A 90 -0.60 6.96 -6.51
CA SER A 90 -1.36 7.93 -7.30
C SER A 90 -2.86 7.74 -7.10
N ASN A 91 -3.62 8.81 -7.17
CA ASN A 91 -5.08 8.79 -7.17
C ASN A 91 -5.67 8.80 -8.61
N ARG A 92 -4.82 8.73 -9.62
CA ARG A 92 -5.20 8.81 -11.05
C ARG A 92 -5.14 7.46 -11.76
N THR A 93 -4.69 6.43 -11.09
CA THR A 93 -4.48 5.09 -11.66
C THR A 93 -5.65 4.15 -11.47
N TRP A 94 -6.74 4.61 -10.89
CA TRP A 94 -7.96 3.83 -10.75
C TRP A 94 -8.59 3.53 -12.11
N LEU A 95 -8.94 2.27 -12.35
CA LEU A 95 -9.62 1.83 -13.56
C LEU A 95 -11.13 1.87 -13.31
N ALA A 96 -11.80 2.83 -13.91
CA ALA A 96 -13.24 2.97 -13.81
C ALA A 96 -13.95 1.91 -14.67
N GLN A 97 -14.92 1.22 -14.10
CA GLN A 97 -15.77 0.28 -14.82
C GLN A 97 -17.08 0.97 -15.20
N PRO A 98 -17.37 1.15 -16.49
CA PRO A 98 -18.58 1.83 -16.92
C PRO A 98 -19.83 1.00 -16.62
N ALA A 99 -20.93 1.69 -16.32
CA ALA A 99 -22.24 1.10 -16.26
C ALA A 99 -22.92 1.12 -17.65
N ALA A 100 -23.79 0.15 -17.94
CA ALA A 100 -24.55 0.11 -19.19
C ALA A 100 -25.46 1.34 -19.40
N GLU A 101 -25.95 1.91 -18.31
CA GLU A 101 -26.82 3.09 -18.25
C GLU A 101 -26.04 4.42 -18.17
N GLY A 102 -24.71 4.36 -18.26
CA GLY A 102 -23.82 5.52 -18.12
C GLY A 102 -23.27 5.68 -16.70
N GLY A 103 -22.14 6.38 -16.59
CA GLY A 103 -21.45 6.57 -15.34
C GLY A 103 -20.55 5.40 -14.95
N ILE A 104 -20.01 5.46 -13.74
CA ILE A 104 -19.07 4.49 -13.18
C ILE A 104 -19.79 3.62 -12.16
N ARG A 105 -19.85 2.31 -12.40
CA ARG A 105 -20.44 1.34 -11.46
C ARG A 105 -19.44 0.75 -10.46
N ASP A 106 -18.17 0.71 -10.83
CA ASP A 106 -17.11 0.07 -10.03
C ASP A 106 -15.75 0.66 -10.39
N ILE A 107 -14.78 0.45 -9.52
CA ILE A 107 -13.37 0.78 -9.77
C ILE A 107 -12.49 -0.42 -9.48
N ARG A 108 -11.33 -0.44 -10.11
CA ARG A 108 -10.26 -1.42 -9.89
C ARG A 108 -8.92 -0.72 -9.79
N SER A 109 -7.95 -1.38 -9.16
CA SER A 109 -6.58 -0.88 -9.14
C SER A 109 -5.95 -0.97 -10.52
N GLY A 110 -5.24 0.08 -10.94
CA GLY A 110 -4.40 0.08 -12.12
C GLY A 110 -2.96 -0.35 -11.87
N ALA A 111 -2.65 -0.87 -10.68
CA ALA A 111 -1.32 -1.30 -10.32
C ALA A 111 -0.90 -2.54 -11.12
N PRO A 112 0.35 -2.58 -11.62
CA PRO A 112 0.91 -3.78 -12.23
C PRO A 112 1.21 -4.85 -11.17
N GLY A 113 1.28 -6.10 -11.60
CA GLY A 113 1.65 -7.21 -10.73
C GLY A 113 0.48 -7.95 -10.11
N ARG A 114 0.81 -8.81 -9.16
CA ARG A 114 -0.13 -9.70 -8.50
C ARG A 114 -0.07 -9.51 -6.98
N GLY A 115 -1.21 -9.70 -6.35
CA GLY A 115 -1.32 -9.69 -4.90
C GLY A 115 -0.78 -10.98 -4.25
N SER A 116 -0.76 -10.98 -2.94
CA SER A 116 -0.35 -12.14 -2.12
C SER A 116 -1.24 -13.37 -2.34
N ASP A 117 -2.46 -13.18 -2.84
CA ASP A 117 -3.41 -14.24 -3.21
C ASP A 117 -3.18 -14.78 -4.63
N GLY A 118 -2.19 -14.29 -5.35
CA GLY A 118 -1.84 -14.67 -6.71
C GLY A 118 -2.69 -14.03 -7.81
N ARG A 119 -3.75 -13.29 -7.47
CA ARG A 119 -4.57 -12.58 -8.45
C ARG A 119 -3.93 -11.27 -8.89
N PRO A 120 -4.06 -10.88 -10.17
CA PRO A 120 -3.59 -9.56 -10.60
C PRO A 120 -4.36 -8.45 -9.87
N TYR A 121 -3.68 -7.37 -9.52
CA TYR A 121 -4.31 -6.22 -8.84
C TYR A 121 -5.43 -5.59 -9.68
N VAL A 122 -5.33 -5.64 -10.99
CA VAL A 122 -6.39 -5.16 -11.90
C VAL A 122 -7.71 -5.95 -11.81
N SER A 123 -7.71 -7.06 -11.09
CA SER A 123 -8.91 -7.87 -10.84
C SER A 123 -9.53 -7.64 -9.45
N TRP A 124 -8.87 -6.81 -8.64
CA TRP A 124 -9.32 -6.49 -7.28
C TRP A 124 -10.44 -5.46 -7.26
#